data_abde3b14c0622281139601e1bb9f6833
#
_entry.id   abde3b14c0622281139601e1bb9f6833
#
_cell.length_a   1.000
_cell.length_b   1.000
_cell.length_c   1.000
_cell.angle_alpha   90.00
_cell.angle_beta   90.00
_cell.angle_gamma   90.00
#
_symmetry.space_group_name_H-M   'P 1'
#
loop_
_entity.id
_entity.type
_entity.pdbx_description
1 polymer ?
#
loop_
_entity_poly.entity_id
_entity_poly.type
_entity_poly.pdbx_seq_one_letter_code
_entity_poly.pdbx_strand_id
1 'polypeptide(L)'
;SSKEFYDRVGGWNFKGAKNGSEWTGRKKGQPFFGQIQLQGGKLGKRAKKIIDPSIVPVPPYYPDIALVRKEIAHHYDCLIETDRQVGKIITALKRDGLYDNTTIFLFSDHGYKLHRHKQYLYEGGIQMPLIVFGPGINKGVRKDLVSGIDISAASLAAAGIATPPKMEGLNFLNKDYKQREFIIAARDRCDYTYERIRAVVTDRYKYLRNYLTDRPYMNPSYKDPWPVSKAFRKMMAEGKMNKDQLVFFGDKKLPEELYDLKNDPHELNNLANDPNFKNELQKHRNILTNWINKTGDQGQAVESDIGLLATMKRWGNLCVNPEYDRVRERYKAWKQSQIKK
;
A
#
# COMPACT_ATOMS: atom_id res chain seq x y z
N SER A 1 4.14 15.85 1.92
CA SER A 1 3.99 14.76 2.90
C SER A 1 2.66 14.88 3.61
N SER A 2 2.13 13.78 4.15
CA SER A 2 0.87 13.73 4.89
C SER A 2 0.78 14.79 6.01
N LYS A 3 1.88 15.15 6.65
CA LYS A 3 1.94 16.11 7.75
C LYS A 3 1.54 17.53 7.33
N GLU A 4 1.96 17.99 6.15
CA GLU A 4 1.58 19.31 5.61
C GLU A 4 0.12 19.41 5.22
N PHE A 5 -0.48 18.28 4.79
CA PHE A 5 -1.90 18.23 4.47
C PHE A 5 -2.76 18.42 5.72
N TYR A 6 -2.43 17.76 6.81
CA TYR A 6 -3.15 17.89 8.09
C TYR A 6 -3.00 19.26 8.72
N ASP A 7 -1.83 19.89 8.59
CA ASP A 7 -1.58 21.26 9.05
C ASP A 7 -2.38 22.32 8.25
N ARG A 8 -2.76 22.03 6.99
CA ARG A 8 -3.49 22.97 6.11
C ARG A 8 -5.01 22.91 6.23
N VAL A 9 -5.57 21.80 6.65
CA VAL A 9 -7.05 21.63 6.73
C VAL A 9 -7.64 22.18 8.03
N GLY A 10 -6.83 22.88 8.81
CA GLY A 10 -7.30 23.70 9.93
C GLY A 10 -7.83 22.93 11.12
N GLY A 11 -7.14 23.01 12.23
CA GLY A 11 -7.72 22.66 13.52
C GLY A 11 -7.22 21.41 14.21
N TRP A 12 -6.22 20.74 13.69
CA TRP A 12 -5.59 19.61 14.36
C TRP A 12 -4.30 20.04 15.06
N ASN A 13 -4.44 20.67 16.22
CA ASN A 13 -3.32 20.96 17.09
C ASN A 13 -2.92 19.73 17.91
N PHE A 14 -2.22 18.77 17.27
CA PHE A 14 -1.53 17.71 18.00
C PHE A 14 -0.18 18.15 18.58
N LYS A 15 0.16 19.43 18.54
CA LYS A 15 1.29 19.99 19.26
C LYS A 15 0.96 19.98 20.75
N GLY A 16 1.24 18.87 21.42
CA GLY A 16 1.16 18.84 22.86
C GLY A 16 0.57 17.59 23.49
N ALA A 17 0.13 16.60 22.75
CA ALA A 17 -0.22 15.29 23.33
C ALA A 17 1.04 14.62 23.86
N LYS A 18 1.59 15.14 24.92
CA LYS A 18 2.52 14.41 25.78
C LYS A 18 1.71 13.31 26.45
N ASN A 19 2.07 12.05 26.15
CA ASN A 19 1.54 10.86 26.82
C ASN A 19 0.22 10.24 26.32
N GLY A 20 -0.10 10.32 25.03
CA GLY A 20 -1.14 9.47 24.44
C GLY A 20 -2.58 9.82 24.87
N SER A 21 -2.86 11.11 25.03
CA SER A 21 -4.21 11.60 25.33
C SER A 21 -4.58 12.73 24.36
N GLU A 22 -4.60 12.38 23.08
CA GLU A 22 -4.95 13.30 21.98
C GLU A 22 -6.36 13.89 22.11
N TRP A 23 -7.20 13.32 22.98
CA TRP A 23 -8.58 13.74 23.23
C TRP A 23 -8.76 14.57 24.51
N THR A 24 -7.74 14.84 25.32
CA THR A 24 -7.87 15.53 26.61
C THR A 24 -8.25 17.00 26.52
N GLY A 25 -7.95 17.68 25.42
CA GLY A 25 -8.33 19.08 25.22
C GLY A 25 -9.80 19.33 24.87
N ARG A 26 -10.64 18.28 24.72
CA ARG A 26 -12.05 18.41 24.41
C ARG A 26 -12.89 18.86 25.61
N LYS A 27 -14.02 19.52 25.35
CA LYS A 27 -15.00 19.83 26.38
C LYS A 27 -15.69 18.53 26.86
N LYS A 28 -16.21 18.53 28.11
CA LYS A 28 -16.99 17.40 28.61
C LYS A 28 -18.15 17.10 27.68
N GLY A 29 -18.32 15.83 27.30
CA GLY A 29 -19.35 15.37 26.35
C GLY A 29 -19.11 15.68 24.89
N GLN A 30 -18.08 16.41 24.54
CA GLN A 30 -17.76 16.70 23.12
C GLN A 30 -17.21 15.44 22.44
N PRO A 31 -17.78 15.01 21.30
CA PRO A 31 -17.18 13.93 20.49
C PRO A 31 -15.81 14.33 19.94
N PHE A 32 -14.99 13.34 19.61
CA PHE A 32 -13.68 13.55 19.00
C PHE A 32 -13.47 12.60 17.83
N PHE A 33 -12.63 13.02 16.92
CA PHE A 33 -12.00 12.17 15.91
C PHE A 33 -10.49 12.20 16.14
N GLY A 34 -9.85 11.04 16.23
CA GLY A 34 -8.41 10.91 16.42
C GLY A 34 -7.81 10.08 15.29
N GLN A 35 -6.69 10.54 14.72
CA GLN A 35 -5.89 9.75 13.81
C GLN A 35 -4.46 9.68 14.36
N ILE A 36 -4.03 8.47 14.72
CA ILE A 36 -2.72 8.20 15.29
C ILE A 36 -1.90 7.41 14.28
N GLN A 37 -0.84 8.02 13.77
CA GLN A 37 0.09 7.34 12.87
C GLN A 37 1.17 6.63 13.67
N LEU A 38 1.14 5.30 13.67
CA LEU A 38 2.21 4.47 14.20
C LEU A 38 3.24 4.18 13.11
N GLN A 39 4.48 3.92 13.50
CA GLN A 39 5.54 3.62 12.53
C GLN A 39 5.40 2.22 11.90
N GLY A 40 4.64 1.33 12.53
CA GLY A 40 4.40 -0.02 12.05
C GLY A 40 5.72 -0.76 11.80
N GLY A 41 5.81 -1.47 10.69
CA GLY A 41 7.00 -2.24 10.30
C GLY A 41 8.26 -1.43 9.95
N LYS A 42 8.34 -0.12 10.32
CA LYS A 42 9.42 0.79 9.91
C LYS A 42 10.23 1.40 11.06
N LEU A 43 10.17 0.83 12.26
CA LEU A 43 10.85 1.39 13.46
C LEU A 43 12.39 1.47 13.36
N GLY A 44 12.99 0.89 12.33
CA GLY A 44 14.43 0.92 12.11
C GLY A 44 15.19 0.25 13.26
N LYS A 45 16.27 0.87 13.74
CA LYS A 45 17.12 0.32 14.80
C LYS A 45 16.48 0.32 16.21
N ARG A 46 15.31 0.92 16.37
CA ARG A 46 14.65 1.11 17.68
C ARG A 46 13.86 -0.12 18.16
N ALA A 47 13.50 -1.04 17.26
CA ALA A 47 12.82 -2.27 17.66
C ALA A 47 13.77 -3.18 18.45
N LYS A 48 13.32 -3.68 19.59
CA LYS A 48 14.06 -4.71 20.33
C LYS A 48 14.08 -5.99 19.51
N LYS A 49 15.24 -6.60 19.36
CA LYS A 49 15.39 -7.89 18.66
C LYS A 49 14.85 -9.00 19.57
N ILE A 50 13.77 -9.61 19.15
CA ILE A 50 13.04 -10.68 19.89
C ILE A 50 12.93 -11.92 19.02
N ILE A 51 12.62 -11.73 17.73
CA ILE A 51 12.35 -12.82 16.78
C ILE A 51 13.67 -13.41 16.25
N ASP A 52 13.82 -14.72 16.38
CA ASP A 52 14.93 -15.45 15.76
C ASP A 52 14.74 -15.51 14.24
N PRO A 53 15.72 -15.01 13.44
CA PRO A 53 15.63 -15.11 11.98
C PRO A 53 15.56 -16.54 11.43
N SER A 54 16.01 -17.55 12.19
CA SER A 54 15.99 -18.95 11.74
C SER A 54 14.60 -19.54 11.61
N ILE A 55 13.64 -19.06 12.41
CA ILE A 55 12.26 -19.59 12.47
C ILE A 55 11.26 -18.83 11.59
N VAL A 56 11.64 -17.69 11.01
CA VAL A 56 10.68 -16.91 10.22
C VAL A 56 10.34 -17.61 8.90
N PRO A 57 9.04 -17.63 8.50
CA PRO A 57 8.67 -18.14 7.19
C PRO A 57 9.17 -17.19 6.10
N VAL A 58 9.87 -17.72 5.11
CA VAL A 58 10.29 -16.98 3.92
C VAL A 58 9.32 -17.31 2.79
N PRO A 59 8.57 -16.33 2.24
CA PRO A 59 7.72 -16.58 1.08
C PRO A 59 8.53 -17.14 -0.10
N PRO A 60 7.97 -18.06 -0.90
CA PRO A 60 8.69 -18.76 -1.97
C PRO A 60 9.24 -17.84 -3.06
N TYR A 61 8.66 -16.67 -3.25
CA TYR A 61 9.14 -15.65 -4.19
C TYR A 61 10.36 -14.87 -3.68
N TYR A 62 10.90 -15.18 -2.50
CA TYR A 62 12.18 -14.63 -2.05
C TYR A 62 13.26 -15.72 -1.97
N PRO A 63 14.50 -15.39 -2.31
CA PRO A 63 15.62 -16.23 -1.94
C PRO A 63 15.71 -16.40 -0.42
N ASP A 64 15.77 -17.65 0.03
CA ASP A 64 15.95 -17.96 1.45
C ASP A 64 17.41 -17.79 1.86
N ILE A 65 17.79 -16.56 2.16
CA ILE A 65 19.13 -16.19 2.60
C ILE A 65 19.06 -15.47 3.96
N ALA A 66 20.14 -15.54 4.72
CA ALA A 66 20.22 -14.96 6.07
C ALA A 66 19.81 -13.47 6.11
N LEU A 67 20.09 -12.72 5.06
CA LEU A 67 19.73 -11.30 4.96
C LEU A 67 18.21 -11.11 4.88
N VAL A 68 17.51 -11.91 4.06
CA VAL A 68 16.05 -11.87 3.94
C VAL A 68 15.39 -12.28 5.26
N ARG A 69 15.85 -13.36 5.86
CA ARG A 69 15.35 -13.81 7.18
C ARG A 69 15.51 -12.75 8.26
N LYS A 70 16.65 -12.06 8.31
CA LYS A 70 16.90 -10.93 9.24
C LYS A 70 15.92 -9.76 8.99
N GLU A 71 15.61 -9.45 7.75
CA GLU A 71 14.67 -8.37 7.43
C GLU A 71 13.24 -8.75 7.82
N ILE A 72 12.84 -10.02 7.63
CA ILE A 72 11.51 -10.51 8.04
C ILE A 72 11.41 -10.53 9.57
N ALA A 73 12.42 -11.06 10.27
CA ALA A 73 12.45 -11.06 11.73
C ALA A 73 12.36 -9.63 12.30
N HIS A 74 13.12 -8.70 11.73
CA HIS A 74 13.04 -7.30 12.13
C HIS A 74 11.66 -6.68 11.90
N HIS A 75 10.95 -7.07 10.85
CA HIS A 75 9.57 -6.63 10.62
C HIS A 75 8.65 -7.13 11.75
N TYR A 76 8.76 -8.37 12.16
CA TYR A 76 7.99 -8.90 13.28
C TYR A 76 8.34 -8.21 14.60
N ASP A 77 9.61 -7.91 14.86
CA ASP A 77 10.02 -7.09 16.01
C ASP A 77 9.33 -5.72 16.02
N CYS A 78 9.24 -5.09 14.85
CA CYS A 78 8.53 -3.82 14.69
C CYS A 78 7.03 -3.95 14.93
N LEU A 79 6.40 -5.06 14.52
CA LEU A 79 4.98 -5.32 14.78
C LEU A 79 4.72 -5.54 16.28
N ILE A 80 5.58 -6.23 16.99
CA ILE A 80 5.49 -6.39 18.45
C ILE A 80 5.52 -5.01 19.15
N GLU A 81 6.41 -4.12 18.71
CA GLU A 81 6.45 -2.77 19.27
C GLU A 81 5.21 -1.96 18.89
N THR A 82 4.68 -2.14 17.67
CA THR A 82 3.43 -1.50 17.25
C THR A 82 2.25 -1.96 18.09
N ASP A 83 2.13 -3.26 18.34
CA ASP A 83 1.10 -3.83 19.23
C ASP A 83 1.17 -3.23 20.63
N ARG A 84 2.39 -3.11 21.19
CA ARG A 84 2.60 -2.45 22.49
C ARG A 84 2.13 -0.98 22.48
N GLN A 85 2.32 -0.25 21.36
CA GLN A 85 1.84 1.13 21.23
C GLN A 85 0.32 1.19 21.14
N VAL A 86 -0.31 0.29 20.39
CA VAL A 86 -1.77 0.13 20.35
C VAL A 86 -2.33 -0.17 21.74
N GLY A 87 -1.70 -1.09 22.47
CA GLY A 87 -2.08 -1.41 23.84
C GLY A 87 -2.09 -0.18 24.78
N LYS A 88 -1.11 0.72 24.64
CA LYS A 88 -1.08 1.98 25.40
C LYS A 88 -2.25 2.90 25.07
N ILE A 89 -2.61 3.01 23.80
CA ILE A 89 -3.75 3.83 23.35
C ILE A 89 -5.04 3.28 23.93
N ILE A 90 -5.25 1.96 23.83
CA ILE A 90 -6.43 1.28 24.39
C ILE A 90 -6.49 1.48 25.91
N THR A 91 -5.37 1.34 26.60
CA THR A 91 -5.30 1.57 28.06
C THR A 91 -5.67 3.00 28.44
N ALA A 92 -5.21 3.98 27.66
CA ALA A 92 -5.57 5.39 27.87
C ALA A 92 -7.07 5.63 27.64
N LEU A 93 -7.67 5.09 26.58
CA LEU A 93 -9.11 5.17 26.33
C LEU A 93 -9.93 4.55 27.48
N LYS A 94 -9.50 3.40 28.00
CA LYS A 94 -10.14 2.74 29.14
C LYS A 94 -10.04 3.58 30.41
N ARG A 95 -8.85 4.09 30.74
CA ARG A 95 -8.63 4.96 31.90
C ARG A 95 -9.53 6.19 31.87
N ASP A 96 -9.74 6.77 30.69
CA ASP A 96 -10.50 8.01 30.50
C ASP A 96 -12.00 7.74 30.27
N GLY A 97 -12.46 6.47 30.42
CA GLY A 97 -13.87 6.07 30.27
C GLY A 97 -14.45 6.23 28.87
N LEU A 98 -13.60 6.18 27.84
CA LEU A 98 -13.96 6.42 26.45
C LEU A 98 -14.01 5.15 25.58
N TYR A 99 -13.40 4.06 26.05
CA TYR A 99 -13.19 2.85 25.27
C TYR A 99 -14.49 2.24 24.73
N ASP A 100 -15.52 2.13 25.59
CA ASP A 100 -16.77 1.48 25.24
C ASP A 100 -17.68 2.34 24.34
N ASN A 101 -17.33 3.62 24.17
CA ASN A 101 -18.04 4.56 23.29
C ASN A 101 -17.12 5.12 22.18
N THR A 102 -16.12 4.37 21.76
CA THR A 102 -15.19 4.75 20.68
C THR A 102 -15.12 3.66 19.64
N THR A 103 -15.39 4.02 18.38
CA THR A 103 -15.12 3.14 17.25
C THR A 103 -13.65 3.29 16.85
N ILE A 104 -12.90 2.18 16.85
CA ILE A 104 -11.47 2.13 16.55
C ILE A 104 -11.25 1.36 15.26
N PHE A 105 -10.57 1.98 14.30
CA PHE A 105 -10.07 1.34 13.07
C PHE A 105 -8.56 1.22 13.18
N LEU A 106 -8.05 -0.01 13.23
CA LEU A 106 -6.62 -0.30 13.15
C LEU A 106 -6.33 -0.94 11.79
N PHE A 107 -5.52 -0.27 10.98
CA PHE A 107 -5.19 -0.74 9.64
C PHE A 107 -3.78 -0.31 9.21
N SER A 108 -3.25 -0.94 8.16
CA SER A 108 -2.01 -0.51 7.52
C SER A 108 -2.30 0.24 6.23
N ASP A 109 -1.47 1.23 5.90
CA ASP A 109 -1.53 2.01 4.66
C ASP A 109 -1.02 1.24 3.43
N HIS A 110 -0.13 0.28 3.63
CA HIS A 110 0.46 -0.58 2.61
C HIS A 110 1.19 -1.76 3.25
N GLY A 111 1.59 -2.73 2.43
CA GLY A 111 2.31 -3.90 2.86
C GLY A 111 3.74 -3.64 3.33
N TYR A 112 4.41 -4.73 3.66
CA TYR A 112 5.78 -4.77 4.15
C TYR A 112 6.77 -4.06 3.21
N LYS A 113 7.89 -3.57 3.74
CA LYS A 113 8.83 -2.72 2.98
C LYS A 113 9.59 -3.44 1.86
N LEU A 114 9.69 -4.78 1.86
CA LEU A 114 10.45 -5.52 0.85
C LEU A 114 9.83 -5.41 -0.55
N HIS A 115 10.58 -5.84 -1.55
CA HIS A 115 10.10 -5.98 -2.93
C HIS A 115 8.88 -6.90 -2.98
N ARG A 116 8.04 -6.77 -4.01
CA ARG A 116 6.76 -7.47 -4.19
C ARG A 116 5.66 -7.08 -3.17
N HIS A 117 5.98 -6.34 -2.11
CA HIS A 117 5.03 -5.80 -1.14
C HIS A 117 4.79 -4.31 -1.39
N LYS A 118 5.25 -3.42 -0.50
CA LYS A 118 5.08 -1.98 -0.68
C LYS A 118 5.42 -1.52 -2.09
N GLN A 119 4.53 -0.78 -2.74
CA GLN A 119 4.55 -0.27 -4.12
C GLN A 119 4.06 -1.25 -5.19
N TYR A 120 3.74 -2.49 -4.86
CA TYR A 120 3.30 -3.49 -5.82
C TYR A 120 1.86 -3.91 -5.58
N LEU A 121 1.16 -4.33 -6.63
CA LEU A 121 -0.26 -4.67 -6.57
C LEU A 121 -0.53 -6.16 -6.31
N TYR A 122 0.50 -6.90 -5.91
CA TYR A 122 0.35 -8.25 -5.36
C TYR A 122 -0.26 -8.22 -3.96
N GLU A 123 -0.78 -9.36 -3.48
CA GLU A 123 -1.40 -9.46 -2.15
C GLU A 123 -0.51 -8.90 -1.04
N GLY A 124 0.79 -9.20 -1.08
CA GLY A 124 1.74 -8.65 -0.12
C GLY A 124 1.81 -7.11 -0.08
N GLY A 125 1.37 -6.43 -1.13
CA GLY A 125 1.35 -4.97 -1.23
C GLY A 125 0.02 -4.33 -0.90
N ILE A 126 -1.11 -5.01 -1.16
CA ILE A 126 -2.45 -4.41 -1.10
C ILE A 126 -3.43 -5.12 -0.16
N GLN A 127 -3.22 -6.39 0.20
CA GLN A 127 -4.04 -7.06 1.21
C GLN A 127 -3.57 -6.64 2.62
N MET A 128 -4.22 -5.61 3.15
CA MET A 128 -3.83 -5.01 4.42
C MET A 128 -4.69 -5.48 5.59
N PRO A 129 -4.11 -5.64 6.80
CA PRO A 129 -4.90 -5.91 7.98
C PRO A 129 -5.83 -4.73 8.25
N LEU A 130 -7.09 -5.05 8.58
CA LEU A 130 -8.09 -4.11 9.06
C LEU A 130 -8.81 -4.74 10.25
N ILE A 131 -8.68 -4.13 11.42
CA ILE A 131 -9.38 -4.54 12.64
C ILE A 131 -10.29 -3.38 13.05
N VAL A 132 -11.54 -3.69 13.32
CA VAL A 132 -12.51 -2.69 13.76
C VAL A 132 -13.10 -3.14 15.09
N PHE A 133 -13.13 -2.22 16.04
CA PHE A 133 -13.74 -2.39 17.35
C PHE A 133 -14.64 -1.19 17.66
N GLY A 134 -15.73 -1.40 18.37
CA GLY A 134 -16.58 -0.32 18.84
C GLY A 134 -18.00 -0.72 19.13
N PRO A 135 -18.86 0.24 19.54
CA PRO A 135 -20.27 0.00 19.81
C PRO A 135 -21.00 -0.61 18.61
N GLY A 136 -21.76 -1.66 18.85
CA GLY A 136 -22.57 -2.33 17.82
C GLY A 136 -21.80 -3.17 16.81
N ILE A 137 -20.47 -3.34 16.99
CA ILE A 137 -19.63 -4.16 16.10
C ILE A 137 -19.56 -5.60 16.65
N ASN A 138 -20.03 -6.54 15.85
CA ASN A 138 -20.02 -7.97 16.21
C ASN A 138 -18.60 -8.53 16.14
N LYS A 139 -18.26 -9.41 17.08
CA LYS A 139 -17.02 -10.20 17.02
C LYS A 139 -17.05 -11.18 15.86
N GLY A 140 -15.96 -11.30 15.15
CA GLY A 140 -15.81 -12.27 14.08
C GLY A 140 -14.77 -11.85 13.04
N VAL A 141 -14.59 -12.73 12.04
CA VAL A 141 -13.74 -12.46 10.88
C VAL A 141 -14.64 -12.31 9.65
N ARG A 142 -14.49 -11.19 8.96
CA ARG A 142 -15.16 -10.94 7.68
C ARG A 142 -14.23 -11.35 6.53
N LYS A 143 -14.82 -11.86 5.46
CA LYS A 143 -14.10 -12.30 4.26
C LYS A 143 -14.47 -11.48 3.03
N ASP A 144 -15.40 -10.56 3.15
CA ASP A 144 -15.83 -9.69 2.08
C ASP A 144 -14.74 -8.68 1.70
N LEU A 145 -14.80 -8.22 0.47
CA LEU A 145 -13.88 -7.22 -0.05
C LEU A 145 -14.16 -5.84 0.55
N VAL A 146 -13.20 -5.29 1.28
CA VAL A 146 -13.23 -3.92 1.83
C VAL A 146 -12.09 -3.13 1.22
N SER A 147 -12.40 -2.00 0.61
CA SER A 147 -11.38 -1.08 0.08
C SER A 147 -10.90 -0.10 1.15
N GLY A 148 -9.65 0.37 1.05
CA GLY A 148 -9.14 1.42 1.95
C GLY A 148 -9.97 2.70 1.94
N ILE A 149 -10.64 3.04 0.83
CA ILE A 149 -11.54 4.20 0.75
C ILE A 149 -12.82 4.04 1.60
N ASP A 150 -13.20 2.80 1.91
CA ASP A 150 -14.40 2.48 2.70
C ASP A 150 -14.23 2.86 4.17
N ILE A 151 -12.99 2.91 4.67
CA ILE A 151 -12.67 3.32 6.04
C ILE A 151 -13.15 4.76 6.31
N SER A 152 -12.98 5.66 5.34
CA SER A 152 -13.45 7.04 5.47
C SER A 152 -14.98 7.12 5.55
N ALA A 153 -15.71 6.37 4.69
CA ALA A 153 -17.16 6.32 4.73
C ALA A 153 -17.70 5.71 6.03
N ALA A 154 -17.08 4.61 6.48
CA ALA A 154 -17.42 3.99 7.75
C ALA A 154 -17.13 4.90 8.97
N SER A 155 -16.05 5.69 8.91
CA SER A 155 -15.69 6.65 9.96
C SER A 155 -16.72 7.78 10.07
N LEU A 156 -17.19 8.34 8.93
CA LEU A 156 -18.25 9.34 8.89
C LEU A 156 -19.55 8.78 9.45
N ALA A 157 -19.92 7.57 9.03
CA ALA A 157 -21.13 6.91 9.52
C ALA A 157 -21.07 6.64 11.03
N ALA A 158 -19.92 6.19 11.56
CA ALA A 158 -19.72 6.02 13.00
C ALA A 158 -19.87 7.34 13.78
N ALA A 159 -19.61 8.48 13.14
CA ALA A 159 -19.82 9.82 13.71
C ALA A 159 -21.23 10.38 13.46
N GLY A 160 -22.14 9.62 12.85
CA GLY A 160 -23.49 10.08 12.50
C GLY A 160 -23.53 11.09 11.35
N ILE A 161 -22.45 11.16 10.55
CA ILE A 161 -22.31 12.11 9.43
C ILE A 161 -22.63 11.37 8.12
N ALA A 162 -23.50 11.95 7.30
CA ALA A 162 -23.83 11.42 5.99
C ALA A 162 -22.61 11.41 5.06
N THR A 163 -22.43 10.32 4.31
CA THR A 163 -21.36 10.22 3.30
C THR A 163 -21.59 11.22 2.17
N PRO A 164 -20.63 12.10 1.85
CA PRO A 164 -20.76 13.04 0.75
C PRO A 164 -21.02 12.34 -0.59
N PRO A 165 -21.87 12.90 -1.50
CA PRO A 165 -22.24 12.23 -2.76
C PRO A 165 -21.07 11.86 -3.68
N LYS A 166 -19.96 12.59 -3.60
CA LYS A 166 -18.75 12.32 -4.41
C LYS A 166 -17.81 11.27 -3.79
N MET A 167 -18.11 10.77 -2.59
CA MET A 167 -17.30 9.76 -1.93
C MET A 167 -17.69 8.37 -2.43
N GLU A 168 -16.76 7.64 -3.01
CA GLU A 168 -16.98 6.29 -3.54
C GLU A 168 -16.83 5.18 -2.48
N GLY A 169 -16.37 5.52 -1.29
CA GLY A 169 -16.27 4.60 -0.15
C GLY A 169 -17.65 4.15 0.33
N LEU A 170 -17.75 2.88 0.71
CA LEU A 170 -18.96 2.27 1.24
C LEU A 170 -18.88 2.10 2.76
N ASN A 171 -19.97 2.36 3.47
CA ASN A 171 -20.03 2.06 4.90
C ASN A 171 -20.21 0.54 5.12
N PHE A 172 -19.12 -0.20 5.23
CA PHE A 172 -19.13 -1.64 5.46
C PHE A 172 -19.57 -2.05 6.88
N LEU A 173 -19.84 -1.10 7.78
CA LEU A 173 -20.39 -1.35 9.10
C LEU A 173 -21.93 -1.34 9.11
N ASN A 174 -22.56 -0.87 8.04
CA ASN A 174 -24.01 -0.86 7.93
C ASN A 174 -24.55 -2.30 7.81
N LYS A 175 -25.70 -2.57 8.45
CA LYS A 175 -26.39 -3.86 8.33
C LYS A 175 -26.83 -4.18 6.90
N ASP A 176 -27.21 -3.14 6.13
CA ASP A 176 -27.65 -3.23 4.75
C ASP A 176 -26.50 -3.06 3.73
N TYR A 177 -25.26 -3.21 4.19
CA TYR A 177 -24.08 -3.09 3.33
C TYR A 177 -24.10 -4.12 2.22
N LYS A 178 -24.09 -3.65 0.98
CA LYS A 178 -23.89 -4.48 -0.21
C LYS A 178 -22.39 -4.66 -0.44
N GLN A 179 -21.95 -5.90 -0.34
CA GLN A 179 -20.53 -6.26 -0.53
C GLN A 179 -20.05 -5.85 -1.93
N ARG A 180 -18.78 -5.47 -2.01
CA ARG A 180 -18.14 -5.22 -3.30
C ARG A 180 -17.92 -6.52 -4.04
N GLU A 181 -18.24 -6.55 -5.32
CA GLU A 181 -17.93 -7.68 -6.22
C GLU A 181 -16.44 -7.66 -6.62
N PHE A 182 -15.82 -6.47 -6.64
CA PHE A 182 -14.41 -6.29 -6.96
C PHE A 182 -13.83 -5.02 -6.32
N ILE A 183 -12.51 -4.99 -6.25
CA ILE A 183 -11.72 -3.81 -5.90
C ILE A 183 -10.76 -3.52 -7.04
N ILE A 184 -10.54 -2.24 -7.34
CA ILE A 184 -9.50 -1.77 -8.25
C ILE A 184 -8.33 -1.22 -7.42
N ALA A 185 -7.12 -1.62 -7.79
CA ALA A 185 -5.90 -1.02 -7.31
C ALA A 185 -5.06 -0.49 -8.48
N ALA A 186 -4.35 0.61 -8.25
CA ALA A 186 -3.60 1.30 -9.29
C ALA A 186 -2.19 1.65 -8.83
N ARG A 187 -1.24 1.60 -9.76
CA ARG A 187 0.11 2.11 -9.58
C ARG A 187 0.54 2.84 -10.84
N ASP A 188 0.82 4.15 -10.75
CA ASP A 188 1.33 4.95 -11.86
C ASP A 188 2.77 5.40 -11.62
N ARG A 189 3.10 5.70 -10.40
CA ARG A 189 4.43 6.12 -9.99
C ARG A 189 4.60 5.93 -8.47
N CYS A 190 5.84 5.69 -8.04
CA CYS A 190 6.20 5.86 -6.65
C CYS A 190 7.52 6.61 -6.56
N ASP A 191 7.52 7.80 -5.94
CA ASP A 191 8.62 8.74 -5.97
C ASP A 191 9.05 9.03 -7.42
N TYR A 192 10.27 8.65 -7.82
CA TYR A 192 10.79 8.80 -9.17
C TYR A 192 10.63 7.53 -10.04
N THR A 193 10.21 6.41 -9.48
CA THR A 193 10.00 5.16 -10.22
C THR A 193 8.71 5.25 -11.03
N TYR A 194 8.83 5.38 -12.35
CA TYR A 194 7.70 5.46 -13.26
C TYR A 194 7.12 4.08 -13.55
N GLU A 195 5.82 3.93 -13.42
CA GLU A 195 5.12 2.67 -13.64
C GLU A 195 3.67 2.93 -14.06
N ARG A 196 3.02 1.95 -14.69
CA ARG A 196 1.59 1.98 -15.00
C ARG A 196 1.02 0.57 -14.91
N ILE A 197 0.29 0.29 -13.83
CA ILE A 197 -0.35 -1.00 -13.57
C ILE A 197 -1.74 -0.76 -13.01
N ARG A 198 -2.69 -1.60 -13.40
CA ARG A 198 -4.02 -1.71 -12.80
C ARG A 198 -4.26 -3.13 -12.35
N ALA A 199 -4.92 -3.30 -11.22
CA ALA A 199 -5.35 -4.59 -10.72
C ALA A 199 -6.85 -4.60 -10.47
N VAL A 200 -7.49 -5.72 -10.80
CA VAL A 200 -8.84 -6.09 -10.40
C VAL A 200 -8.73 -7.23 -9.41
N VAL A 201 -9.28 -7.08 -8.23
CA VAL A 201 -9.33 -8.11 -7.19
C VAL A 201 -10.78 -8.48 -6.95
N THR A 202 -11.10 -9.76 -7.11
CA THR A 202 -12.38 -10.36 -6.71
C THR A 202 -12.18 -11.25 -5.47
N ASP A 203 -13.21 -11.94 -5.02
CA ASP A 203 -13.14 -12.86 -3.87
C ASP A 203 -12.13 -14.02 -4.07
N ARG A 204 -11.88 -14.41 -5.32
CA ARG A 204 -11.02 -15.53 -5.66
C ARG A 204 -9.86 -15.18 -6.58
N TYR A 205 -10.04 -14.28 -7.54
CA TYR A 205 -9.05 -14.02 -8.57
C TYR A 205 -8.50 -12.60 -8.51
N LYS A 206 -7.23 -12.46 -8.88
CA LYS A 206 -6.60 -11.17 -9.14
C LYS A 206 -6.10 -11.12 -10.57
N TYR A 207 -6.47 -10.06 -11.26
CA TYR A 207 -5.97 -9.72 -12.59
C TYR A 207 -5.11 -8.46 -12.52
N LEU A 208 -3.94 -8.49 -13.18
CA LEU A 208 -3.09 -7.31 -13.35
C LEU A 208 -2.95 -7.00 -14.84
N ARG A 209 -3.11 -5.72 -15.17
CA ARG A 209 -2.76 -5.16 -16.47
C ARG A 209 -1.50 -4.31 -16.34
N ASN A 210 -0.42 -4.75 -16.97
CA ASN A 210 0.86 -4.04 -17.04
C ASN A 210 0.93 -3.28 -18.36
N TYR A 211 1.01 -1.93 -18.32
CA TYR A 211 1.09 -1.10 -19.50
C TYR A 211 2.55 -0.87 -19.96
N LEU A 212 3.53 -1.04 -19.08
CA LEU A 212 4.96 -0.90 -19.38
C LEU A 212 5.64 -2.28 -19.26
N THR A 213 5.68 -3.01 -20.36
CA THR A 213 6.23 -4.37 -20.43
C THR A 213 7.69 -4.42 -20.88
N ASP A 214 8.24 -3.27 -21.25
CA ASP A 214 9.62 -3.09 -21.72
C ASP A 214 10.66 -3.15 -20.58
N ARG A 215 10.22 -3.25 -19.34
CA ARG A 215 11.06 -3.16 -18.14
C ARG A 215 10.64 -4.15 -17.05
N PRO A 216 11.56 -4.51 -16.11
CA PRO A 216 11.27 -5.41 -14.99
C PRO A 216 10.36 -4.77 -13.94
N TYR A 217 9.85 -5.59 -12.99
CA TYR A 217 9.22 -5.07 -11.77
C TYR A 217 10.21 -4.35 -10.86
N MET A 218 11.46 -4.82 -10.79
CA MET A 218 12.54 -4.16 -10.06
C MET A 218 13.11 -2.95 -10.83
N ASN A 219 12.28 -2.00 -11.18
CA ASN A 219 12.71 -0.71 -11.69
C ASN A 219 13.60 0.03 -10.68
N PRO A 220 14.51 0.91 -11.12
CA PRO A 220 15.25 1.80 -10.23
C PRO A 220 14.34 2.52 -9.26
N SER A 221 14.65 2.45 -7.97
CA SER A 221 13.80 2.98 -6.90
C SER A 221 14.62 3.36 -5.67
N TYR A 222 14.00 4.07 -4.73
CA TYR A 222 14.61 4.40 -3.45
C TYR A 222 15.03 3.16 -2.62
N LYS A 223 14.59 1.96 -3.02
CA LYS A 223 14.99 0.70 -2.40
C LYS A 223 16.36 0.19 -2.88
N ASP A 224 16.87 0.70 -4.00
CA ASP A 224 18.12 0.19 -4.60
C ASP A 224 19.35 0.26 -3.68
N PRO A 225 19.52 1.28 -2.81
CA PRO A 225 20.62 1.30 -1.87
C PRO A 225 20.55 0.24 -0.76
N TRP A 226 19.40 -0.42 -0.57
CA TRP A 226 19.22 -1.37 0.51
C TRP A 226 20.03 -2.66 0.29
N PRO A 227 20.60 -3.24 1.36
CA PRO A 227 21.38 -4.47 1.26
C PRO A 227 20.62 -5.61 0.57
N VAL A 228 19.32 -5.78 0.87
CA VAL A 228 18.46 -6.81 0.24
C VAL A 228 18.30 -6.56 -1.26
N SER A 229 18.09 -5.31 -1.69
CA SER A 229 17.97 -4.97 -3.11
C SER A 229 19.25 -5.29 -3.88
N LYS A 230 20.41 -4.96 -3.29
CA LYS A 230 21.72 -5.28 -3.86
C LYS A 230 21.95 -6.79 -3.96
N ALA A 231 21.56 -7.54 -2.91
CA ALA A 231 21.64 -8.99 -2.92
C ALA A 231 20.76 -9.61 -4.02
N PHE A 232 19.54 -9.15 -4.17
CA PHE A 232 18.61 -9.63 -5.22
C PHE A 232 19.16 -9.34 -6.62
N ARG A 233 19.64 -8.12 -6.89
CA ARG A 233 20.25 -7.80 -8.20
C ARG A 233 21.49 -8.64 -8.50
N LYS A 234 22.33 -8.89 -7.49
CA LYS A 234 23.50 -9.78 -7.62
C LYS A 234 23.05 -11.20 -7.96
N MET A 235 22.08 -11.76 -7.23
CA MET A 235 21.58 -13.11 -7.47
C MET A 235 20.91 -13.26 -8.85
N MET A 236 20.20 -12.23 -9.31
CA MET A 236 19.66 -12.19 -10.68
C MET A 236 20.80 -12.26 -11.71
N ALA A 237 21.82 -11.40 -11.58
CA ALA A 237 22.95 -11.35 -12.51
C ALA A 237 23.77 -12.66 -12.53
N GLU A 238 23.82 -13.38 -11.39
CA GLU A 238 24.53 -14.65 -11.26
C GLU A 238 23.64 -15.86 -11.64
N GLY A 239 22.40 -15.68 -12.09
CA GLY A 239 21.47 -16.77 -12.43
C GLY A 239 21.09 -17.66 -11.23
N LYS A 240 21.15 -17.13 -10.01
CA LYS A 240 20.89 -17.88 -8.76
C LYS A 240 19.44 -17.80 -8.28
N MET A 241 18.50 -17.30 -9.09
CA MET A 241 17.09 -17.28 -8.77
C MET A 241 16.36 -18.45 -9.42
N ASN A 242 15.46 -19.10 -8.65
CA ASN A 242 14.62 -20.16 -9.15
C ASN A 242 13.41 -19.60 -9.92
N LYS A 243 12.59 -20.48 -10.51
CA LYS A 243 11.42 -20.10 -11.32
C LYS A 243 10.41 -19.23 -10.57
N ASP A 244 10.15 -19.51 -9.29
CA ASP A 244 9.14 -18.81 -8.48
C ASP A 244 9.61 -17.39 -8.14
N GLN A 245 10.91 -17.22 -7.94
CA GLN A 245 11.55 -15.90 -7.75
C GLN A 245 11.55 -15.09 -9.04
N LEU A 246 11.79 -15.74 -10.19
CA LEU A 246 11.82 -15.09 -11.50
C LEU A 246 10.45 -14.57 -11.95
N VAL A 247 9.34 -15.02 -11.39
CA VAL A 247 8.00 -14.43 -11.64
C VAL A 247 8.03 -12.91 -11.38
N PHE A 248 8.75 -12.49 -10.36
CA PHE A 248 8.86 -11.07 -10.01
C PHE A 248 10.22 -10.44 -10.39
N PHE A 249 11.30 -11.19 -10.27
CA PHE A 249 12.66 -10.69 -10.49
C PHE A 249 13.16 -10.88 -11.92
N GLY A 250 12.32 -11.35 -12.85
CA GLY A 250 12.66 -11.45 -14.27
C GLY A 250 12.87 -10.08 -14.93
N ASP A 251 13.44 -10.11 -16.15
CA ASP A 251 13.85 -8.90 -16.89
C ASP A 251 12.68 -8.07 -17.42
N LYS A 252 11.53 -8.68 -17.65
CA LYS A 252 10.34 -8.04 -18.23
C LYS A 252 9.08 -8.48 -17.51
N LYS A 253 8.09 -7.60 -17.52
CA LYS A 253 6.73 -7.92 -17.07
C LYS A 253 5.92 -8.50 -18.23
N LEU A 254 5.07 -9.45 -17.90
CA LEU A 254 4.02 -9.88 -18.83
C LEU A 254 2.94 -8.79 -18.94
N PRO A 255 2.28 -8.62 -20.10
CA PRO A 255 1.24 -7.60 -20.26
C PRO A 255 0.03 -7.84 -19.37
N GLU A 256 -0.24 -9.09 -19.04
CA GLU A 256 -1.37 -9.51 -18.22
C GLU A 256 -0.98 -10.64 -17.30
N GLU A 257 -1.57 -10.60 -16.10
CA GLU A 257 -1.41 -11.64 -15.11
C GLU A 257 -2.78 -11.96 -14.51
N LEU A 258 -3.05 -13.24 -14.30
CA LEU A 258 -4.25 -13.73 -13.61
C LEU A 258 -3.84 -14.77 -12.56
N TYR A 259 -4.25 -14.58 -11.33
CA TYR A 259 -3.92 -15.48 -10.22
C TYR A 259 -5.18 -15.96 -9.51
N ASP A 260 -5.23 -17.25 -9.14
CA ASP A 260 -6.24 -17.82 -8.26
C ASP A 260 -5.77 -17.73 -6.81
N LEU A 261 -6.17 -16.66 -6.12
CA LEU A 261 -5.71 -16.34 -4.77
C LEU A 261 -6.04 -17.42 -3.73
N LYS A 262 -7.03 -18.27 -4.01
CA LYS A 262 -7.40 -19.38 -3.12
C LYS A 262 -6.40 -20.54 -3.21
N ASN A 263 -5.93 -20.87 -4.41
CA ASN A 263 -5.04 -22.00 -4.66
C ASN A 263 -3.58 -21.58 -4.79
N ASP A 264 -3.33 -20.30 -5.09
CA ASP A 264 -2.01 -19.70 -5.25
C ASP A 264 -1.93 -18.36 -4.47
N PRO A 265 -1.92 -18.41 -3.14
CA PRO A 265 -1.88 -17.19 -2.29
C PRO A 265 -0.57 -16.41 -2.44
N HIS A 266 0.44 -16.98 -3.07
CA HIS A 266 1.72 -16.34 -3.35
C HIS A 266 1.81 -15.75 -4.75
N GLU A 267 0.78 -15.93 -5.60
CA GLU A 267 0.72 -15.37 -6.95
C GLU A 267 1.96 -15.75 -7.80
N LEU A 268 2.24 -17.05 -7.88
CA LEU A 268 3.38 -17.61 -8.60
C LEU A 268 2.99 -18.21 -9.93
N ASN A 269 1.75 -18.68 -10.08
CA ASN A 269 1.25 -19.34 -11.26
C ASN A 269 0.34 -18.40 -12.05
N ASN A 270 0.89 -17.72 -13.06
CA ASN A 270 0.11 -16.84 -13.93
C ASN A 270 -0.76 -17.64 -14.91
N LEU A 271 -2.07 -17.55 -14.74
CA LEU A 271 -3.10 -18.24 -15.53
C LEU A 271 -3.54 -17.48 -16.79
N ALA A 272 -2.97 -16.30 -17.07
CA ALA A 272 -3.43 -15.44 -18.18
C ALA A 272 -3.28 -16.10 -19.57
N ASN A 273 -2.36 -17.05 -19.72
CA ASN A 273 -2.15 -17.79 -20.96
C ASN A 273 -2.73 -19.22 -20.93
N ASP A 274 -3.37 -19.64 -19.84
CA ASP A 274 -4.00 -20.94 -19.74
C ASP A 274 -5.40 -20.91 -20.40
N PRO A 275 -5.66 -21.73 -21.44
CA PRO A 275 -6.95 -21.78 -22.14
C PRO A 275 -8.13 -22.08 -21.20
N ASN A 276 -7.92 -22.83 -20.13
CA ASN A 276 -8.97 -23.17 -19.16
C ASN A 276 -9.48 -21.94 -18.39
N PHE A 277 -8.70 -20.88 -18.30
CA PHE A 277 -9.05 -19.63 -17.60
C PHE A 277 -9.41 -18.47 -18.54
N LYS A 278 -9.56 -18.72 -19.84
CA LYS A 278 -9.89 -17.69 -20.85
C LYS A 278 -11.13 -16.88 -20.49
N ASN A 279 -12.18 -17.52 -20.02
CA ASN A 279 -13.43 -16.85 -19.64
C ASN A 279 -13.24 -15.98 -18.38
N GLU A 280 -12.51 -16.46 -17.38
CA GLU A 280 -12.22 -15.70 -16.18
C GLU A 280 -11.33 -14.49 -16.49
N LEU A 281 -10.31 -14.67 -17.32
CA LEU A 281 -9.46 -13.57 -17.80
C LEU A 281 -10.30 -12.50 -18.53
N GLN A 282 -11.20 -12.92 -19.43
CA GLN A 282 -12.06 -11.99 -20.16
C GLN A 282 -13.03 -11.23 -19.24
N LYS A 283 -13.58 -11.91 -18.23
CA LYS A 283 -14.42 -11.27 -17.21
C LYS A 283 -13.65 -10.13 -16.50
N HIS A 284 -12.43 -10.39 -16.07
CA HIS A 284 -11.61 -9.38 -15.36
C HIS A 284 -11.17 -8.25 -16.29
N ARG A 285 -10.85 -8.52 -17.55
CA ARG A 285 -10.62 -7.49 -18.56
C ARG A 285 -11.84 -6.56 -18.71
N ASN A 286 -13.04 -7.14 -18.77
CA ASN A 286 -14.28 -6.39 -18.89
C ASN A 286 -14.54 -5.52 -17.64
N ILE A 287 -14.30 -6.04 -16.43
CA ILE A 287 -14.41 -5.27 -15.19
C ILE A 287 -13.48 -4.06 -15.25
N LEU A 288 -12.21 -4.26 -15.60
CA LEU A 288 -11.24 -3.17 -15.69
C LEU A 288 -11.64 -2.13 -16.75
N THR A 289 -12.03 -2.58 -17.95
CA THR A 289 -12.44 -1.70 -19.06
C THR A 289 -13.66 -0.87 -18.68
N ASN A 290 -14.67 -1.49 -18.08
CA ASN A 290 -15.88 -0.79 -17.63
C ASN A 290 -15.55 0.24 -16.54
N TRP A 291 -14.65 -0.11 -15.61
CA TRP A 291 -14.21 0.82 -14.58
C TRP A 291 -13.45 2.02 -15.17
N ILE A 292 -12.51 1.78 -16.10
CA ILE A 292 -11.77 2.85 -16.80
C ILE A 292 -12.75 3.79 -17.51
N ASN A 293 -13.71 3.25 -18.27
CA ASN A 293 -14.69 4.03 -19.01
C ASN A 293 -15.59 4.87 -18.07
N LYS A 294 -16.00 4.28 -16.95
CA LYS A 294 -16.87 4.94 -15.96
C LYS A 294 -16.16 6.06 -15.22
N THR A 295 -14.88 5.86 -14.87
CA THR A 295 -14.13 6.80 -14.02
C THR A 295 -13.30 7.79 -14.82
N GLY A 296 -13.05 7.53 -16.12
CA GLY A 296 -12.13 8.31 -16.93
C GLY A 296 -10.67 8.11 -16.51
N ASP A 297 -10.32 6.93 -15.96
CA ASP A 297 -8.95 6.64 -15.52
C ASP A 297 -7.92 6.85 -16.65
N GLN A 298 -6.88 7.60 -16.35
CA GLN A 298 -5.81 7.96 -17.28
C GLN A 298 -4.57 7.08 -17.18
N GLY A 299 -4.62 5.99 -16.40
CA GLY A 299 -3.46 5.14 -16.13
C GLY A 299 -2.83 4.49 -17.36
N GLN A 300 -3.53 4.42 -18.49
CA GLN A 300 -2.99 4.00 -19.78
C GLN A 300 -2.27 5.13 -20.52
N ALA A 301 -2.46 6.39 -20.14
CA ALA A 301 -1.84 7.55 -20.76
C ALA A 301 -0.47 7.85 -20.14
N VAL A 302 0.41 8.46 -20.93
CA VAL A 302 1.71 8.94 -20.45
C VAL A 302 1.48 10.16 -19.55
N GLU A 303 2.16 10.23 -18.42
CA GLU A 303 2.12 11.38 -17.50
C GLU A 303 2.54 12.67 -18.24
N SER A 304 1.92 13.79 -17.88
CA SER A 304 2.21 15.08 -18.49
C SER A 304 3.65 15.54 -18.23
N ASP A 305 4.21 16.34 -19.13
CA ASP A 305 5.53 16.94 -18.98
C ASP A 305 5.64 17.81 -17.72
N ILE A 306 4.52 18.41 -17.27
CA ILE A 306 4.47 19.20 -16.04
C ILE A 306 4.73 18.29 -14.84
N GLY A 307 4.07 17.12 -14.78
CA GLY A 307 4.24 16.15 -13.70
C GLY A 307 5.65 15.54 -13.69
N LEU A 308 6.15 15.15 -14.85
CA LEU A 308 7.51 14.62 -15.01
C LEU A 308 8.57 15.65 -14.60
N LEU A 309 8.46 16.90 -15.02
CA LEU A 309 9.38 17.96 -14.66
C LEU A 309 9.33 18.27 -13.17
N ALA A 310 8.16 18.30 -12.55
CA ALA A 310 8.00 18.48 -11.11
C ALA A 310 8.71 17.37 -10.33
N THR A 311 8.60 16.13 -10.81
CA THR A 311 9.30 14.97 -10.22
C THR A 311 10.82 15.11 -10.37
N MET A 312 11.33 15.51 -11.53
CA MET A 312 12.76 15.74 -11.73
C MET A 312 13.31 16.88 -10.87
N LYS A 313 12.54 17.96 -10.67
CA LYS A 313 12.92 19.05 -9.74
C LYS A 313 13.09 18.56 -8.31
N ARG A 314 12.31 17.55 -7.88
CA ARG A 314 12.39 16.96 -6.55
C ARG A 314 13.50 15.92 -6.40
N TRP A 315 13.69 15.04 -7.40
CA TRP A 315 14.51 13.84 -7.31
C TRP A 315 15.78 13.85 -8.16
N GLY A 316 15.90 14.81 -9.07
CA GLY A 316 17.10 15.03 -9.87
C GLY A 316 17.51 13.84 -10.71
N ASN A 317 18.78 13.47 -10.61
CA ASN A 317 19.40 12.40 -11.41
C ASN A 317 18.89 10.99 -11.06
N LEU A 318 18.07 10.84 -10.00
CA LEU A 318 17.41 9.56 -9.69
C LEU A 318 16.28 9.24 -10.68
N CYS A 319 15.81 10.24 -11.43
CA CYS A 319 14.80 10.09 -12.48
C CYS A 319 15.43 9.50 -13.74
N VAL A 320 15.61 8.18 -13.77
CA VAL A 320 16.32 7.46 -14.86
C VAL A 320 15.39 6.74 -15.82
N ASN A 321 14.09 6.65 -15.55
CA ASN A 321 13.14 6.05 -16.48
C ASN A 321 13.05 6.86 -17.79
N PRO A 322 12.83 6.21 -18.96
CA PRO A 322 12.83 6.88 -20.27
C PRO A 322 11.82 8.02 -20.41
N GLU A 323 10.70 7.96 -19.68
CA GLU A 323 9.68 9.00 -19.70
C GLU A 323 10.23 10.37 -19.31
N TYR A 324 11.25 10.42 -18.46
CA TYR A 324 11.89 11.67 -18.04
C TYR A 324 12.74 12.33 -19.14
N ASP A 325 13.14 11.61 -20.20
CA ASP A 325 13.94 12.17 -21.28
C ASP A 325 13.20 13.32 -21.99
N ARG A 326 11.86 13.26 -22.02
CA ARG A 326 11.00 14.32 -22.57
C ARG A 326 11.17 15.68 -21.90
N VAL A 327 11.60 15.70 -20.66
CA VAL A 327 11.71 16.93 -19.85
C VAL A 327 13.12 17.21 -19.36
N ARG A 328 14.09 16.40 -19.75
CA ARG A 328 15.48 16.46 -19.25
C ARG A 328 16.15 17.79 -19.54
N GLU A 329 16.00 18.33 -20.75
CA GLU A 329 16.58 19.64 -21.11
C GLU A 329 15.92 20.80 -20.33
N ARG A 330 14.62 20.76 -20.15
CA ARG A 330 13.88 21.74 -19.33
C ARG A 330 14.33 21.69 -17.85
N TYR A 331 14.62 20.51 -17.35
CA TYR A 331 15.17 20.33 -16.01
C TYR A 331 16.59 20.91 -15.88
N LYS A 332 17.47 20.68 -16.88
CA LYS A 332 18.84 21.26 -16.90
C LYS A 332 18.78 22.79 -16.90
N ALA A 333 17.96 23.39 -17.74
CA ALA A 333 17.76 24.83 -17.78
C ALA A 333 17.27 25.39 -16.44
N TRP A 334 16.27 24.74 -15.83
CA TRP A 334 15.80 25.12 -14.50
C TRP A 334 16.91 25.02 -13.44
N LYS A 335 17.69 23.94 -13.42
CA LYS A 335 18.80 23.76 -12.46
C LYS A 335 19.84 24.86 -12.59
N GLN A 336 20.22 25.25 -13.82
CA GLN A 336 21.14 26.36 -14.07
C GLN A 336 20.61 27.70 -13.55
N SER A 337 19.30 27.94 -13.68
CA SER A 337 18.65 29.16 -13.16
C SER A 337 18.64 29.24 -11.62
N GLN A 338 18.74 28.08 -10.91
CA GLN A 338 18.84 28.05 -9.45
C GLN A 338 20.25 28.33 -8.94
N ILE A 339 21.29 28.09 -9.75
CA ILE A 339 22.69 28.35 -9.38
C ILE A 339 23.03 29.88 -9.52
N LYS A 340 22.29 30.55 -10.39
CA LYS A 340 22.48 32.00 -10.64
C LYS A 340 21.74 32.91 -9.66
N LYS A 341 20.95 32.33 -8.76
CA LYS A 341 20.26 32.99 -7.64
C LYS A 341 20.99 32.76 -6.32
#